data_6f3452794aae70631eabcb076d6a0120
#
_entry.id   6f3452794aae70631eabcb076d6a0120
#
_cell.length_a   1.000
_cell.length_b   1.000
_cell.length_c   1.000
_cell.angle_alpha   90.00
_cell.angle_beta   90.00
_cell.angle_gamma   90.00
#
_symmetry.space_group_name_H-M   'P 1'
#
loop_
_entity.id
_entity.type
_entity.pdbx_description
1 polymer ?
#
loop_
_entity_poly.entity_id
_entity_poly.type
_entity_poly.pdbx_seq_one_letter_code
_entity_poly.pdbx_strand_id
1 'polypeptide(L)'
;MGELLYSSTRGGETGCTASEAVLKGLAKDGGLFMPERIPRFDFALPELKDASYQEVAYRVMRLLLTDYSEEELRACIEGAYDEKFDTPEIAPLTFADDAYYLELFHGKTIAFKDMALSILPYLMTTAAKKNGVTNKIEILTATSGDTGKAAMAGFADVPGTGIVVFYPKGGVSRFQELQMITQKGDNTAVVSIEGNFDDAQTAVKQIFGDRAFEAELAAKKVQLSSANSINIGRLVPQIVYYVHAYLELLKEEKITEGEKINVCVPTGNFGNILAAYFAKRMGLPIDKLICASNDNKVLFDFFETGVYDKNREFILTTSPSMDILVSSNLERLLYLSAGCDAAKTKALMEALQSGGKYALSAEMRAAMADFAGGFATQEEVAERIRSLYEKTGYVIDTHTAVASKVYEDYRKTSGDTKPTVIASTASPFKFSRAVMEAITGDVSALDDFAVLDELRKKAGIPFPPAVEEIRNAEVRHTRSCKPEEMKEQVREFLFS
;
A
#
# COMPACT_ATOMS: atom_id res chain seq x y z
N MET A 1 22.24 -13.82 -14.23
CA MET A 1 21.99 -12.41 -14.59
C MET A 1 22.97 -11.55 -13.81
N GLY A 2 23.44 -10.40 -14.38
CA GLY A 2 24.23 -9.45 -13.59
C GLY A 2 23.37 -8.81 -12.50
N GLU A 3 24.03 -8.31 -11.45
CA GLU A 3 23.39 -7.61 -10.34
C GLU A 3 22.57 -6.41 -10.84
N LEU A 4 21.34 -6.26 -10.36
CA LEU A 4 20.46 -5.13 -10.69
C LEU A 4 20.67 -4.03 -9.66
N LEU A 5 21.19 -2.89 -10.09
CA LEU A 5 21.44 -1.75 -9.21
C LEU A 5 20.27 -0.78 -9.21
N TYR A 6 20.21 0.04 -8.18
CA TYR A 6 19.18 1.03 -7.91
C TYR A 6 19.75 2.44 -7.83
N SER A 7 19.01 3.39 -8.35
CA SER A 7 19.39 4.80 -8.35
C SER A 7 18.21 5.68 -7.90
N SER A 8 18.54 6.85 -7.33
CA SER A 8 17.55 7.85 -6.98
C SER A 8 16.88 8.43 -8.23
N THR A 9 15.56 8.61 -8.20
CA THR A 9 14.79 9.32 -9.22
C THR A 9 15.24 10.78 -9.42
N ARG A 10 16.03 11.34 -8.48
CA ARG A 10 16.55 12.73 -8.53
C ARG A 10 18.07 12.79 -8.74
N GLY A 11 18.73 11.64 -8.86
CA GLY A 11 20.13 11.50 -9.28
C GLY A 11 21.19 11.69 -8.20
N GLY A 12 20.81 12.01 -6.96
CA GLY A 12 21.78 12.24 -5.88
C GLY A 12 22.40 10.97 -5.29
N GLU A 13 21.89 9.81 -5.65
CA GLU A 13 22.43 8.53 -5.18
C GLU A 13 22.25 7.47 -6.29
N THR A 14 23.32 6.73 -6.60
CA THR A 14 23.34 5.74 -7.69
C THR A 14 24.11 4.49 -7.30
N GLY A 15 23.85 3.39 -7.99
CA GLY A 15 24.64 2.15 -7.84
C GLY A 15 24.40 1.41 -6.53
N CYS A 16 23.25 1.60 -5.88
CA CYS A 16 22.88 0.85 -4.67
C CYS A 16 22.42 -0.56 -5.03
N THR A 17 22.76 -1.55 -4.22
CA THR A 17 22.15 -2.89 -4.33
C THR A 17 20.67 -2.85 -3.91
N ALA A 18 19.91 -3.89 -4.20
CA ALA A 18 18.52 -3.95 -3.77
C ALA A 18 18.39 -3.93 -2.23
N SER A 19 19.26 -4.66 -1.54
CA SER A 19 19.26 -4.68 -0.07
C SER A 19 19.60 -3.31 0.53
N GLU A 20 20.55 -2.56 -0.04
CA GLU A 20 20.84 -1.19 0.39
C GLU A 20 19.65 -0.26 0.16
N ALA A 21 18.96 -0.36 -1.00
CA ALA A 21 17.80 0.45 -1.30
C ALA A 21 16.60 0.14 -0.37
N VAL A 22 16.37 -1.14 -0.04
CA VAL A 22 15.35 -1.56 0.93
C VAL A 22 15.66 -1.04 2.33
N LEU A 23 16.92 -1.14 2.77
CA LEU A 23 17.34 -0.71 4.11
C LEU A 23 17.26 0.81 4.27
N LYS A 24 17.67 1.56 3.26
CA LYS A 24 17.62 3.03 3.24
C LYS A 24 16.19 3.56 3.11
N GLY A 25 15.37 2.89 2.30
CA GLY A 25 13.96 3.26 2.02
C GLY A 25 13.79 4.52 1.18
N LEU A 26 14.61 5.55 1.39
CA LEU A 26 14.61 6.84 0.70
C LEU A 26 16.06 7.26 0.39
N ALA A 27 16.29 7.85 -0.76
CA ALA A 27 17.61 8.38 -1.11
C ALA A 27 17.91 9.70 -0.38
N LYS A 28 19.20 10.01 -0.21
CA LYS A 28 19.67 11.20 0.54
C LYS A 28 19.20 12.53 -0.04
N ASP A 29 18.91 12.57 -1.32
CA ASP A 29 18.37 13.74 -2.03
C ASP A 29 16.83 13.83 -1.97
N GLY A 30 16.20 12.92 -1.22
CA GLY A 30 14.74 12.81 -1.11
C GLY A 30 14.08 12.16 -2.33
N GLY A 31 14.85 11.67 -3.29
CA GLY A 31 14.36 10.88 -4.43
C GLY A 31 14.05 9.43 -4.03
N LEU A 32 13.28 8.75 -4.86
CA LEU A 32 12.86 7.37 -4.64
C LEU A 32 13.81 6.42 -5.36
N PHE A 33 14.14 5.28 -4.73
CA PHE A 33 14.95 4.27 -5.41
C PHE A 33 14.17 3.59 -6.54
N MET A 34 14.82 3.51 -7.72
CA MET A 34 14.35 2.83 -8.92
C MET A 34 15.42 1.87 -9.42
N PRO A 35 15.06 0.67 -9.88
CA PRO A 35 16.01 -0.19 -10.57
C PRO A 35 16.45 0.46 -11.88
N GLU A 36 17.73 0.29 -12.26
CA GLU A 36 18.28 0.84 -13.51
C GLU A 36 17.56 0.34 -14.76
N ARG A 37 16.92 -0.83 -14.67
CA ARG A 37 15.99 -1.37 -15.65
C ARG A 37 14.89 -2.17 -14.97
N ILE A 38 13.70 -2.19 -15.52
CA ILE A 38 12.66 -3.15 -15.12
C ILE A 38 12.93 -4.45 -15.88
N PRO A 39 13.27 -5.55 -15.18
CA PRO A 39 13.59 -6.82 -15.82
C PRO A 39 12.35 -7.42 -16.49
N ARG A 40 12.56 -8.27 -17.50
CA ARG A 40 11.48 -9.12 -18.05
C ARG A 40 11.42 -10.42 -17.26
N PHE A 41 10.25 -11.06 -17.23
CA PHE A 41 10.14 -12.42 -16.74
C PHE A 41 11.08 -13.35 -17.51
N ASP A 42 11.77 -14.22 -16.81
CA ASP A 42 12.66 -15.25 -17.36
C ASP A 42 12.02 -16.65 -17.32
N PHE A 43 10.70 -16.67 -17.20
CA PHE A 43 9.85 -17.87 -17.20
C PHE A 43 8.58 -17.60 -18.03
N ALA A 44 7.97 -18.66 -18.54
CA ALA A 44 6.65 -18.57 -19.16
C ALA A 44 5.55 -18.59 -18.10
N LEU A 45 4.56 -17.70 -18.20
CA LEU A 45 3.48 -17.60 -17.22
C LEU A 45 2.76 -18.92 -17.00
N PRO A 46 2.40 -19.73 -18.03
CA PRO A 46 1.71 -21.02 -17.80
C PRO A 46 2.49 -22.03 -16.96
N GLU A 47 3.81 -21.91 -16.86
CA GLU A 47 4.62 -22.81 -16.00
C GLU A 47 4.28 -22.64 -14.51
N LEU A 48 3.71 -21.51 -14.12
CA LEU A 48 3.38 -21.16 -12.74
C LEU A 48 1.89 -21.21 -12.42
N LYS A 49 1.01 -21.66 -13.34
CA LYS A 49 -0.45 -21.63 -13.14
C LYS A 49 -0.95 -22.43 -11.93
N ASP A 50 -0.19 -23.49 -11.55
CA ASP A 50 -0.51 -24.34 -10.41
C ASP A 50 0.44 -24.10 -9.23
N ALA A 51 1.28 -23.06 -9.31
CA ALA A 51 2.23 -22.72 -8.26
C ALA A 51 1.54 -22.06 -7.06
N SER A 52 2.07 -22.27 -5.86
CA SER A 52 1.63 -21.52 -4.67
C SER A 52 1.95 -20.03 -4.79
N TYR A 53 1.24 -19.20 -4.04
CA TYR A 53 1.55 -17.77 -3.95
C TYR A 53 3.02 -17.50 -3.61
N GLN A 54 3.59 -18.29 -2.68
CA GLN A 54 4.99 -18.19 -2.25
C GLN A 54 5.97 -18.49 -3.39
N GLU A 55 5.69 -19.48 -4.24
CA GLU A 55 6.54 -19.76 -5.39
C GLU A 55 6.45 -18.66 -6.46
N VAL A 56 5.24 -18.13 -6.72
CA VAL A 56 5.06 -16.96 -7.59
C VAL A 56 5.83 -15.76 -7.04
N ALA A 57 5.75 -15.53 -5.72
CA ALA A 57 6.48 -14.46 -5.05
C ALA A 57 8.00 -14.59 -5.25
N TYR A 58 8.56 -15.78 -5.03
CA TYR A 58 9.98 -16.02 -5.27
C TYR A 58 10.38 -15.76 -6.73
N ARG A 59 9.63 -16.31 -7.70
CA ARG A 59 9.94 -16.18 -9.12
C ARG A 59 9.92 -14.73 -9.62
N VAL A 60 9.02 -13.91 -9.06
CA VAL A 60 8.90 -12.48 -9.39
C VAL A 60 9.93 -11.63 -8.65
N MET A 61 10.02 -11.80 -7.33
CA MET A 61 10.83 -10.91 -6.50
C MET A 61 12.33 -11.08 -6.72
N ARG A 62 12.82 -12.30 -7.01
CA ARG A 62 14.24 -12.56 -7.31
C ARG A 62 14.77 -11.78 -8.52
N LEU A 63 13.90 -11.38 -9.44
CA LEU A 63 14.27 -10.58 -10.61
C LEU A 63 14.62 -9.13 -10.25
N LEU A 64 14.10 -8.66 -9.14
CA LEU A 64 14.28 -7.29 -8.64
C LEU A 64 15.21 -7.23 -7.43
N LEU A 65 15.18 -8.22 -6.55
CA LEU A 65 16.01 -8.31 -5.35
C LEU A 65 17.22 -9.23 -5.59
N THR A 66 18.05 -8.88 -6.58
CA THR A 66 19.06 -9.76 -7.16
C THR A 66 20.26 -10.07 -6.27
N ASP A 67 20.49 -9.29 -5.23
CA ASP A 67 21.54 -9.51 -4.23
C ASP A 67 21.07 -10.36 -3.04
N TYR A 68 19.76 -10.66 -2.93
CA TYR A 68 19.27 -11.67 -1.98
C TYR A 68 19.51 -13.07 -2.54
N SER A 69 20.08 -13.97 -1.75
CA SER A 69 20.18 -15.38 -2.14
C SER A 69 18.80 -16.04 -2.21
N GLU A 70 18.70 -17.19 -2.88
CA GLU A 70 17.45 -17.96 -2.90
C GLU A 70 16.96 -18.31 -1.49
N GLU A 71 17.87 -18.78 -0.63
CA GLU A 71 17.54 -19.14 0.75
C GLU A 71 17.04 -17.93 1.56
N GLU A 72 17.71 -16.79 1.44
CA GLU A 72 17.33 -15.55 2.11
C GLU A 72 15.94 -15.08 1.66
N LEU A 73 15.69 -15.07 0.36
CA LEU A 73 14.44 -14.57 -0.19
C LEU A 73 13.27 -15.53 0.11
N ARG A 74 13.48 -16.85 0.02
CA ARG A 74 12.48 -17.84 0.41
C ARG A 74 12.13 -17.75 1.90
N ALA A 75 13.12 -17.59 2.76
CA ALA A 75 12.88 -17.41 4.21
C ALA A 75 12.06 -16.13 4.49
N CYS A 76 12.32 -15.02 3.76
CA CYS A 76 11.51 -13.80 3.87
C CYS A 76 10.05 -14.03 3.43
N ILE A 77 9.85 -14.76 2.34
CA ILE A 77 8.53 -15.05 1.76
C ILE A 77 7.73 -15.99 2.68
N GLU A 78 8.33 -17.08 3.15
CA GLU A 78 7.71 -18.05 4.05
C GLU A 78 7.34 -17.42 5.40
N GLY A 79 8.22 -16.55 5.93
CA GLY A 79 7.93 -15.80 7.16
C GLY A 79 6.82 -14.77 7.01
N ALA A 80 6.51 -14.33 5.79
CA ALA A 80 5.51 -13.30 5.53
C ALA A 80 4.14 -13.86 5.14
N TYR A 81 4.11 -14.83 4.22
CA TYR A 81 2.89 -15.36 3.62
C TYR A 81 2.60 -16.77 4.13
N ASP A 82 2.14 -16.85 5.36
CA ASP A 82 1.83 -18.05 6.10
C ASP A 82 0.38 -17.99 6.67
N GLU A 83 0.13 -18.69 7.77
CA GLU A 83 -1.13 -18.70 8.51
C GLU A 83 -1.58 -17.33 9.07
N LYS A 84 -0.80 -16.27 8.88
CA LYS A 84 -1.22 -14.90 9.15
C LYS A 84 -2.30 -14.40 8.19
N PHE A 85 -2.42 -15.05 7.04
CA PHE A 85 -3.51 -14.86 6.10
C PHE A 85 -4.59 -15.90 6.36
N ASP A 86 -5.85 -15.48 6.31
CA ASP A 86 -7.00 -16.34 6.64
C ASP A 86 -7.44 -17.26 5.49
N THR A 87 -6.70 -17.21 4.36
CA THR A 87 -6.85 -18.12 3.22
C THR A 87 -5.49 -18.57 2.69
N PRO A 88 -5.33 -19.84 2.27
CA PRO A 88 -4.08 -20.35 1.69
C PRO A 88 -3.76 -19.75 0.32
N GLU A 89 -4.76 -19.19 -0.38
CA GLU A 89 -4.57 -18.50 -1.66
C GLU A 89 -3.94 -17.13 -1.50
N ILE A 90 -3.90 -16.58 -0.27
CA ILE A 90 -3.32 -15.27 0.11
C ILE A 90 -4.06 -14.09 -0.55
N ALA A 91 -4.34 -14.14 -1.85
CA ALA A 91 -5.00 -13.10 -2.62
C ALA A 91 -5.98 -13.73 -3.65
N PRO A 92 -7.11 -14.28 -3.20
CA PRO A 92 -8.08 -14.93 -4.08
C PRO A 92 -8.78 -13.94 -5.02
N LEU A 93 -9.36 -14.48 -6.10
CA LEU A 93 -10.21 -13.76 -7.03
C LEU A 93 -11.67 -14.10 -6.81
N THR A 94 -12.52 -13.09 -6.69
CA THR A 94 -13.98 -13.24 -6.67
C THR A 94 -14.60 -12.59 -7.90
N PHE A 95 -15.37 -13.34 -8.68
CA PHE A 95 -16.09 -12.79 -9.83
C PHE A 95 -17.43 -12.22 -9.40
N ALA A 96 -17.67 -10.95 -9.69
CA ALA A 96 -18.96 -10.29 -9.48
C ALA A 96 -19.16 -9.16 -10.51
N ASP A 97 -20.36 -9.05 -11.06
CA ASP A 97 -20.80 -7.97 -11.94
C ASP A 97 -19.80 -7.65 -13.08
N ASP A 98 -19.44 -8.67 -13.85
CA ASP A 98 -18.53 -8.59 -15.00
C ASP A 98 -17.08 -8.16 -14.69
N ALA A 99 -16.63 -8.26 -13.44
CA ALA A 99 -15.26 -8.00 -13.03
C ALA A 99 -14.74 -9.06 -12.06
N TYR A 100 -13.42 -9.20 -11.99
CA TYR A 100 -12.71 -10.04 -11.03
C TYR A 100 -12.14 -9.17 -9.93
N TYR A 101 -12.61 -9.35 -8.69
CA TYR A 101 -12.14 -8.64 -7.51
C TYR A 101 -10.98 -9.41 -6.90
N LEU A 102 -9.78 -8.83 -6.97
CA LEU A 102 -8.58 -9.38 -6.33
C LEU A 102 -8.59 -8.99 -4.85
N GLU A 103 -8.94 -9.93 -3.99
CA GLU A 103 -9.11 -9.70 -2.56
C GLU A 103 -7.76 -9.65 -1.84
N LEU A 104 -7.28 -8.45 -1.55
CA LEU A 104 -5.97 -8.17 -0.94
C LEU A 104 -6.06 -7.96 0.59
N PHE A 105 -7.13 -8.41 1.21
CA PHE A 105 -7.47 -8.06 2.59
C PHE A 105 -7.54 -9.27 3.55
N HIS A 106 -6.96 -10.38 3.19
CA HIS A 106 -6.96 -11.60 3.99
C HIS A 106 -5.87 -11.65 5.07
N GLY A 107 -5.06 -10.59 5.20
CA GLY A 107 -4.03 -10.47 6.23
C GLY A 107 -4.56 -9.94 7.57
N LYS A 108 -3.65 -9.82 8.54
CA LYS A 108 -3.94 -9.45 9.94
C LYS A 108 -4.64 -8.12 10.15
N THR A 109 -4.56 -7.19 9.19
CA THR A 109 -5.21 -5.88 9.33
C THR A 109 -6.37 -5.68 8.38
N ILE A 110 -6.73 -6.74 7.66
CA ILE A 110 -7.82 -6.80 6.70
C ILE A 110 -7.76 -5.69 5.62
N ALA A 111 -6.52 -5.39 5.17
CA ALA A 111 -6.26 -4.42 4.10
C ALA A 111 -5.01 -4.80 3.30
N PHE A 112 -4.94 -4.38 2.03
CA PHE A 112 -3.86 -4.71 1.08
C PHE A 112 -2.45 -4.35 1.57
N LYS A 113 -2.35 -3.45 2.54
CA LYS A 113 -1.06 -3.05 3.11
C LYS A 113 -0.31 -4.22 3.75
N ASP A 114 -1.03 -5.23 4.21
CA ASP A 114 -0.47 -6.46 4.74
C ASP A 114 0.37 -7.21 3.70
N MET A 115 -0.01 -7.16 2.42
CA MET A 115 0.72 -7.84 1.34
C MET A 115 2.19 -7.40 1.24
N ALA A 116 2.50 -6.18 1.61
CA ALA A 116 3.86 -5.66 1.58
C ALA A 116 4.47 -5.47 2.97
N LEU A 117 3.65 -5.16 3.98
CA LEU A 117 4.15 -4.92 5.34
C LEU A 117 4.42 -6.20 6.12
N SER A 118 3.84 -7.33 5.72
CA SER A 118 4.18 -8.64 6.30
C SER A 118 5.60 -9.09 5.92
N ILE A 119 6.08 -8.77 4.72
CA ILE A 119 7.40 -9.19 4.25
C ILE A 119 8.50 -8.13 4.52
N LEU A 120 8.15 -6.85 4.58
CA LEU A 120 9.13 -5.77 4.71
C LEU A 120 10.12 -5.97 5.89
N PRO A 121 9.69 -6.35 7.10
CA PRO A 121 10.62 -6.54 8.21
C PRO A 121 11.65 -7.65 7.95
N TYR A 122 11.27 -8.72 7.29
CA TYR A 122 12.19 -9.80 6.91
C TYR A 122 13.19 -9.33 5.84
N LEU A 123 12.73 -8.60 4.83
CA LEU A 123 13.62 -8.00 3.84
C LEU A 123 14.60 -7.02 4.48
N MET A 124 14.13 -6.18 5.42
CA MET A 124 14.99 -5.19 6.09
C MET A 124 16.02 -5.84 7.01
N THR A 125 15.64 -6.86 7.78
CA THR A 125 16.58 -7.55 8.68
C THR A 125 17.61 -8.36 7.90
N THR A 126 17.22 -8.98 6.78
CA THR A 126 18.15 -9.64 5.86
C THR A 126 19.09 -8.62 5.21
N ALA A 127 18.55 -7.48 4.74
CA ALA A 127 19.35 -6.38 4.21
C ALA A 127 20.35 -5.84 5.22
N ALA A 128 19.96 -5.66 6.47
CA ALA A 128 20.85 -5.22 7.53
C ALA A 128 22.04 -6.18 7.73
N LYS A 129 21.77 -7.48 7.80
CA LYS A 129 22.82 -8.52 7.91
C LYS A 129 23.80 -8.46 6.72
N LYS A 130 23.27 -8.36 5.50
CA LYS A 130 24.07 -8.30 4.26
C LYS A 130 24.97 -7.07 4.22
N ASN A 131 24.49 -5.94 4.71
CA ASN A 131 25.22 -4.66 4.73
C ASN A 131 26.04 -4.44 6.00
N GLY A 132 26.19 -5.47 6.85
CA GLY A 132 26.98 -5.39 8.08
C GLY A 132 26.39 -4.45 9.13
N VAL A 133 25.11 -4.11 9.03
CA VAL A 133 24.39 -3.28 10.00
C VAL A 133 23.98 -4.12 11.19
N THR A 134 24.51 -3.80 12.36
CA THR A 134 24.24 -4.51 13.63
C THR A 134 23.27 -3.75 14.54
N ASN A 135 22.85 -2.57 14.14
CA ASN A 135 21.90 -1.75 14.90
C ASN A 135 20.50 -2.36 14.86
N LYS A 136 19.77 -2.25 15.97
CA LYS A 136 18.33 -2.47 15.97
C LYS A 136 17.66 -1.46 15.04
N ILE A 137 16.77 -1.92 14.17
CA ILE A 137 16.00 -1.04 13.28
C ILE A 137 14.72 -0.64 14.01
N GLU A 138 14.57 0.63 14.31
CA GLU A 138 13.38 1.16 14.95
C GLU A 138 12.52 1.93 13.93
N ILE A 139 11.33 1.42 13.66
CA ILE A 139 10.38 2.06 12.76
C ILE A 139 9.63 3.14 13.50
N LEU A 140 9.65 4.34 12.95
CA LEU A 140 8.88 5.47 13.47
C LEU A 140 7.86 5.91 12.41
N THR A 141 6.59 5.96 12.78
CA THR A 141 5.53 6.35 11.84
C THR A 141 4.42 7.14 12.51
N ALA A 142 3.90 8.13 11.79
CA ALA A 142 2.60 8.73 12.06
C ALA A 142 1.56 8.09 11.15
N THR A 143 0.36 7.86 11.65
CA THR A 143 -0.70 7.21 10.89
C THR A 143 -2.06 7.89 11.08
N SER A 144 -2.86 7.86 10.03
CA SER A 144 -4.30 8.14 10.07
C SER A 144 -5.16 6.87 10.25
N GLY A 145 -4.51 5.74 10.64
CA GLY A 145 -5.17 4.46 10.94
C GLY A 145 -4.47 3.25 10.30
N ASP A 146 -4.68 2.99 9.03
CA ASP A 146 -4.35 1.71 8.38
C ASP A 146 -2.86 1.39 8.28
N THR A 147 -2.03 2.35 7.84
CA THR A 147 -0.61 2.08 7.59
C THR A 147 0.15 1.77 8.88
N GLY A 148 -0.14 2.52 9.95
CA GLY A 148 0.49 2.28 11.24
C GLY A 148 0.12 0.92 11.80
N LYS A 149 -1.17 0.54 11.74
CA LYS A 149 -1.62 -0.78 12.18
C LYS A 149 -0.96 -1.91 11.39
N ALA A 150 -0.93 -1.81 10.06
CA ALA A 150 -0.33 -2.83 9.22
C ALA A 150 1.19 -2.94 9.44
N ALA A 151 1.89 -1.82 9.64
CA ALA A 151 3.29 -1.82 10.01
C ALA A 151 3.52 -2.48 11.37
N MET A 152 2.72 -2.14 12.38
CA MET A 152 2.81 -2.79 13.70
C MET A 152 2.63 -4.31 13.61
N ALA A 153 1.60 -4.76 12.91
CA ALA A 153 1.32 -6.19 12.75
C ALA A 153 2.47 -6.93 12.01
N GLY A 154 3.09 -6.26 11.02
CA GLY A 154 4.21 -6.82 10.28
C GLY A 154 5.51 -6.88 11.08
N PHE A 155 5.82 -5.85 11.87
CA PHE A 155 7.05 -5.75 12.66
C PHE A 155 6.94 -6.42 14.05
N ALA A 156 5.73 -6.78 14.51
CA ALA A 156 5.52 -7.39 15.82
C ALA A 156 6.38 -8.64 16.00
N ASP A 157 7.21 -8.64 17.05
CA ASP A 157 8.09 -9.72 17.45
C ASP A 157 9.13 -10.17 16.40
N VAL A 158 9.38 -9.37 15.36
CA VAL A 158 10.46 -9.63 14.40
C VAL A 158 11.81 -9.24 15.03
N PRO A 159 12.75 -10.21 15.22
CA PRO A 159 14.00 -9.95 15.89
C PRO A 159 14.84 -8.86 15.22
N GLY A 160 15.45 -7.98 16.02
CA GLY A 160 16.27 -6.88 15.51
C GLY A 160 15.48 -5.65 15.05
N THR A 161 14.16 -5.67 15.22
CA THR A 161 13.30 -4.53 14.89
C THR A 161 12.50 -4.04 16.09
N GLY A 162 11.96 -2.84 15.97
CA GLY A 162 10.94 -2.28 16.85
C GLY A 162 10.12 -1.26 16.10
N ILE A 163 8.97 -0.88 16.63
CA ILE A 163 8.09 0.08 16.00
C ILE A 163 7.36 0.96 17.01
N VAL A 164 7.39 2.26 16.78
CA VAL A 164 6.59 3.26 17.48
C VAL A 164 5.64 3.92 16.51
N VAL A 165 4.34 3.86 16.82
CA VAL A 165 3.27 4.43 16.00
C VAL A 165 2.60 5.57 16.75
N PHE A 166 2.49 6.73 16.11
CA PHE A 166 1.76 7.87 16.59
C PHE A 166 0.47 8.08 15.78
N TYR A 167 -0.65 8.33 16.45
CA TYR A 167 -1.92 8.64 15.81
C TYR A 167 -2.66 9.77 16.51
N PRO A 168 -3.44 10.59 15.79
CA PRO A 168 -4.22 11.67 16.40
C PRO A 168 -5.38 11.12 17.25
N LYS A 169 -5.45 11.54 18.51
CA LYS A 169 -6.53 11.14 19.42
C LYS A 169 -7.88 11.64 18.90
N GLY A 170 -8.80 10.70 18.67
CA GLY A 170 -10.10 10.99 18.06
C GLY A 170 -10.05 11.24 16.53
N GLY A 171 -8.88 11.13 15.89
CA GLY A 171 -8.70 11.31 14.44
C GLY A 171 -8.73 10.02 13.63
N VAL A 172 -9.03 8.87 14.25
CA VAL A 172 -9.19 7.57 13.61
C VAL A 172 -10.51 6.94 14.05
N SER A 173 -11.05 5.99 13.26
CA SER A 173 -12.26 5.27 13.68
C SER A 173 -12.00 4.47 14.95
N ARG A 174 -13.04 4.20 15.73
CA ARG A 174 -12.92 3.38 16.96
C ARG A 174 -12.36 1.99 16.66
N PHE A 175 -12.76 1.40 15.54
CA PHE A 175 -12.24 0.11 15.09
C PHE A 175 -10.73 0.17 14.80
N GLN A 176 -10.28 1.19 14.07
CA GLN A 176 -8.85 1.39 13.80
C GLN A 176 -8.05 1.68 15.08
N GLU A 177 -8.62 2.48 15.98
CA GLU A 177 -8.00 2.73 17.30
C GLU A 177 -7.84 1.43 18.07
N LEU A 178 -8.90 0.62 18.20
CA LEU A 178 -8.85 -0.67 18.87
C LEU A 178 -7.80 -1.60 18.23
N GLN A 179 -7.74 -1.66 16.91
CA GLN A 179 -6.71 -2.42 16.23
C GLN A 179 -5.28 -2.04 16.65
N MET A 180 -5.02 -0.76 16.92
CA MET A 180 -3.71 -0.27 17.33
C MET A 180 -3.46 -0.50 18.83
N ILE A 181 -4.36 -0.04 19.68
CA ILE A 181 -4.14 -0.06 21.15
C ILE A 181 -4.18 -1.46 21.77
N THR A 182 -4.69 -2.45 21.05
CA THR A 182 -4.70 -3.87 21.45
C THR A 182 -3.59 -4.69 20.82
N GLN A 183 -2.73 -4.08 19.95
CA GLN A 183 -1.66 -4.79 19.26
C GLN A 183 -0.73 -5.49 20.26
N LYS A 184 -0.47 -6.78 20.02
CA LYS A 184 0.50 -7.59 20.74
C LYS A 184 1.90 -7.41 20.13
N GLY A 185 2.91 -7.74 20.89
CA GLY A 185 4.33 -7.69 20.50
C GLY A 185 5.15 -6.86 21.47
N ASP A 186 6.25 -7.42 21.96
CA ASP A 186 7.09 -6.77 22.98
C ASP A 186 7.95 -5.62 22.38
N ASN A 187 8.05 -5.59 21.05
CA ASN A 187 8.79 -4.58 20.29
C ASN A 187 7.87 -3.53 19.65
N THR A 188 6.62 -3.40 20.10
CA THR A 188 5.63 -2.46 19.54
C THR A 188 5.19 -1.42 20.56
N ALA A 189 5.07 -0.17 20.15
CA ALA A 189 4.49 0.90 20.95
C ALA A 189 3.51 1.75 20.14
N VAL A 190 2.44 2.17 20.81
CA VAL A 190 1.43 3.07 20.24
C VAL A 190 1.21 4.23 21.18
N VAL A 191 1.22 5.44 20.65
CA VAL A 191 1.02 6.67 21.41
C VAL A 191 0.00 7.54 20.68
N SER A 192 -1.08 7.89 21.36
CA SER A 192 -2.00 8.91 20.85
C SER A 192 -1.44 10.30 21.06
N ILE A 193 -1.65 11.22 20.11
CA ILE A 193 -1.21 12.60 20.25
C ILE A 193 -2.40 13.55 20.45
N GLU A 194 -2.19 14.58 21.24
CA GLU A 194 -3.11 15.72 21.40
C GLU A 194 -2.87 16.71 20.25
N GLY A 195 -3.30 16.35 19.04
CA GLY A 195 -3.10 17.09 17.80
C GLY A 195 -3.75 16.38 16.62
N ASN A 196 -3.52 16.88 15.42
CA ASN A 196 -3.99 16.27 14.18
C ASN A 196 -2.91 15.41 13.52
N PHE A 197 -3.25 14.81 12.36
CA PHE A 197 -2.32 13.96 11.62
C PHE A 197 -1.10 14.71 11.07
N ASP A 198 -1.27 15.97 10.66
CA ASP A 198 -0.16 16.80 10.15
C ASP A 198 0.81 17.17 11.27
N ASP A 199 0.31 17.38 12.48
CA ASP A 199 1.15 17.59 13.67
C ASP A 199 2.02 16.37 13.93
N ALA A 200 1.41 15.16 13.90
CA ALA A 200 2.15 13.91 14.07
C ALA A 200 3.20 13.70 12.99
N GLN A 201 2.87 13.94 11.72
CA GLN A 201 3.82 13.82 10.61
C GLN A 201 4.97 14.81 10.72
N THR A 202 4.66 16.04 11.12
CA THR A 202 5.67 17.10 11.29
C THR A 202 6.64 16.73 12.40
N ALA A 203 6.15 16.28 13.54
CA ALA A 203 6.98 15.84 14.64
C ALA A 203 7.84 14.62 14.28
N VAL A 204 7.30 13.64 13.58
CA VAL A 204 8.08 12.49 13.07
C VAL A 204 9.22 12.96 12.15
N LYS A 205 8.95 13.90 11.20
CA LYS A 205 9.99 14.46 10.33
C LYS A 205 11.08 15.20 11.13
N GLN A 206 10.68 15.94 12.17
CA GLN A 206 11.63 16.63 13.05
C GLN A 206 12.53 15.63 13.81
N ILE A 207 11.97 14.52 14.30
CA ILE A 207 12.73 13.46 14.97
C ILE A 207 13.75 12.83 14.00
N PHE A 208 13.35 12.52 12.76
CA PHE A 208 14.28 12.02 11.73
C PHE A 208 15.38 13.04 11.35
N GLY A 209 15.11 14.33 11.45
CA GLY A 209 16.06 15.40 11.17
C GLY A 209 16.95 15.78 12.36
N ASP A 210 16.72 15.26 13.56
CA ASP A 210 17.47 15.59 14.78
C ASP A 210 18.77 14.79 14.86
N ARG A 211 19.87 15.41 14.41
CA ARG A 211 21.22 14.80 14.41
C ARG A 211 21.74 14.45 15.81
N ALA A 212 21.34 15.21 16.83
CA ALA A 212 21.76 14.92 18.20
C ALA A 212 21.08 13.65 18.71
N PHE A 213 19.80 13.48 18.40
CA PHE A 213 19.06 12.27 18.73
C PHE A 213 19.54 11.07 17.91
N GLU A 214 19.81 11.25 16.61
CA GLU A 214 20.43 10.21 15.78
C GLU A 214 21.76 9.70 16.39
N ALA A 215 22.63 10.61 16.84
CA ALA A 215 23.89 10.23 17.49
C ALA A 215 23.68 9.51 18.83
N GLU A 216 22.68 9.91 19.62
CA GLU A 216 22.29 9.25 20.87
C GLU A 216 21.83 7.80 20.57
N LEU A 217 20.97 7.62 19.58
CA LEU A 217 20.48 6.31 19.16
C LEU A 217 21.62 5.41 18.63
N ALA A 218 22.48 5.96 17.78
CA ALA A 218 23.63 5.24 17.24
C ALA A 218 24.58 4.73 18.34
N ALA A 219 24.84 5.53 19.40
CA ALA A 219 25.61 5.14 20.56
C ALA A 219 24.98 3.93 21.30
N LYS A 220 23.68 3.74 21.19
CA LYS A 220 22.90 2.62 21.75
C LYS A 220 22.67 1.50 20.75
N LYS A 221 23.30 1.56 19.56
CA LYS A 221 23.10 0.61 18.45
C LYS A 221 21.65 0.53 17.98
N VAL A 222 20.98 1.65 17.90
CA VAL A 222 19.64 1.81 17.32
C VAL A 222 19.72 2.76 16.13
N GLN A 223 18.98 2.47 15.07
CA GLN A 223 18.78 3.39 13.96
C GLN A 223 17.30 3.52 13.64
N LEU A 224 16.87 4.73 13.37
CA LEU A 224 15.50 4.98 12.90
C LEU A 224 15.36 4.58 11.43
N SER A 225 14.20 4.05 11.09
CA SER A 225 13.79 3.79 9.71
C SER A 225 12.29 4.01 9.56
N SER A 226 11.82 3.99 8.32
CA SER A 226 10.43 4.21 7.99
C SER A 226 9.86 3.06 7.16
N ALA A 227 8.63 2.65 7.49
CA ALA A 227 7.86 1.68 6.74
C ALA A 227 6.93 2.34 5.68
N ASN A 228 7.25 3.52 5.20
CA ASN A 228 6.43 4.27 4.23
C ASN A 228 6.29 3.55 2.88
N SER A 229 5.20 3.86 2.16
CA SER A 229 4.90 3.26 0.85
C SER A 229 5.94 3.56 -0.24
N ILE A 230 6.81 4.54 -0.01
CA ILE A 230 7.91 4.92 -0.92
C ILE A 230 9.10 3.94 -0.89
N ASN A 231 9.24 3.12 0.15
CA ASN A 231 10.28 2.10 0.20
C ASN A 231 10.09 1.09 -0.94
N ILE A 232 11.16 0.81 -1.69
CA ILE A 232 11.11 -0.18 -2.79
C ILE A 232 10.76 -1.59 -2.28
N GLY A 233 11.12 -1.93 -1.05
CA GLY A 233 10.71 -3.16 -0.37
C GLY A 233 9.21 -3.28 -0.13
N ARG A 234 8.45 -2.18 -0.28
CA ARG A 234 6.98 -2.19 -0.29
C ARG A 234 6.38 -2.25 -1.69
N LEU A 235 7.10 -1.78 -2.70
CA LEU A 235 6.62 -1.84 -4.08
C LEU A 235 6.77 -3.25 -4.67
N VAL A 236 7.95 -3.85 -4.50
CA VAL A 236 8.28 -5.14 -5.13
C VAL A 236 7.29 -6.27 -4.76
N PRO A 237 6.90 -6.49 -3.51
CA PRO A 237 5.93 -7.53 -3.15
C PRO A 237 4.55 -7.34 -3.79
N GLN A 238 4.18 -6.11 -4.11
CA GLN A 238 2.89 -5.81 -4.72
C GLN A 238 2.80 -6.22 -6.19
N ILE A 239 3.91 -6.44 -6.86
CA ILE A 239 3.94 -6.96 -8.24
C ILE A 239 3.40 -8.39 -8.27
N VAL A 240 3.67 -9.14 -7.21
CA VAL A 240 3.38 -10.58 -7.10
C VAL A 240 1.88 -10.86 -7.26
N TYR A 241 1.02 -10.15 -6.55
CA TYR A 241 -0.41 -10.44 -6.57
C TYR A 241 -1.08 -10.14 -7.93
N TYR A 242 -0.52 -9.27 -8.75
CA TYR A 242 -1.00 -9.08 -10.13
C TYR A 242 -0.60 -10.24 -11.05
N VAL A 243 0.63 -10.77 -10.86
CA VAL A 243 1.04 -11.99 -11.57
C VAL A 243 0.19 -13.16 -11.12
N HIS A 244 -0.01 -13.32 -9.81
CA HIS A 244 -0.89 -14.36 -9.23
C HIS A 244 -2.32 -14.26 -9.79
N ALA A 245 -2.93 -13.07 -9.81
CA ALA A 245 -4.26 -12.88 -10.37
C ALA A 245 -4.37 -13.32 -11.83
N TYR A 246 -3.37 -13.00 -12.65
CA TYR A 246 -3.34 -13.44 -14.04
C TYR A 246 -3.22 -14.97 -14.15
N LEU A 247 -2.41 -15.59 -13.29
CA LEU A 247 -2.25 -17.06 -13.25
C LEU A 247 -3.54 -17.76 -12.81
N GLU A 248 -4.27 -17.21 -11.84
CA GLU A 248 -5.58 -17.76 -11.43
C GLU A 248 -6.61 -17.66 -12.57
N LEU A 249 -6.63 -16.56 -13.31
CA LEU A 249 -7.49 -16.45 -14.50
C LEU A 249 -7.14 -17.47 -15.60
N LEU A 250 -5.84 -17.75 -15.80
CA LEU A 250 -5.39 -18.82 -16.71
C LEU A 250 -5.78 -20.21 -16.21
N LYS A 251 -5.60 -20.49 -14.93
CA LYS A 251 -5.90 -21.76 -14.27
C LYS A 251 -7.39 -22.07 -14.35
N GLU A 252 -8.24 -21.07 -14.14
CA GLU A 252 -9.68 -21.17 -14.22
C GLU A 252 -10.23 -21.10 -15.66
N GLU A 253 -9.37 -21.05 -16.67
CA GLU A 253 -9.72 -20.96 -18.09
C GLU A 253 -10.62 -19.74 -18.43
N LYS A 254 -10.47 -18.64 -17.65
CA LYS A 254 -11.18 -17.37 -17.91
C LYS A 254 -10.52 -16.53 -18.98
N ILE A 255 -9.25 -16.75 -19.21
CA ILE A 255 -8.43 -16.16 -20.27
C ILE A 255 -7.54 -17.23 -20.91
N THR A 256 -7.04 -16.94 -22.10
CA THR A 256 -6.02 -17.75 -22.79
C THR A 256 -4.65 -17.11 -22.60
N GLU A 257 -3.58 -17.89 -22.84
CA GLU A 257 -2.21 -17.38 -22.73
C GLU A 257 -1.98 -16.18 -23.66
N GLY A 258 -1.43 -15.10 -23.09
CA GLY A 258 -1.16 -13.85 -23.81
C GLY A 258 -2.39 -12.96 -24.00
N GLU A 259 -3.57 -13.40 -23.60
CA GLU A 259 -4.77 -12.56 -23.61
C GLU A 259 -4.60 -11.41 -22.63
N LYS A 260 -4.92 -10.20 -23.11
CA LYS A 260 -4.74 -9.00 -22.30
C LYS A 260 -5.91 -8.78 -21.36
N ILE A 261 -5.58 -8.39 -20.13
CA ILE A 261 -6.53 -7.95 -19.12
C ILE A 261 -6.39 -6.46 -18.84
N ASN A 262 -7.42 -5.85 -18.28
CA ASN A 262 -7.30 -4.53 -17.65
C ASN A 262 -7.13 -4.69 -16.13
N VAL A 263 -6.52 -3.69 -15.50
CA VAL A 263 -6.39 -3.62 -14.04
C VAL A 263 -6.93 -2.29 -13.56
N CYS A 264 -7.90 -2.29 -12.65
CA CYS A 264 -8.46 -1.10 -12.02
C CYS A 264 -8.08 -1.03 -10.55
N VAL A 265 -7.53 0.11 -10.12
CA VAL A 265 -6.93 0.24 -8.78
C VAL A 265 -7.46 1.49 -8.09
N PRO A 266 -8.05 1.36 -6.88
CA PRO A 266 -8.33 2.51 -6.03
C PRO A 266 -7.00 3.13 -5.59
N THR A 267 -6.74 4.37 -6.00
CA THR A 267 -5.39 4.92 -5.98
C THR A 267 -5.27 6.17 -5.10
N GLY A 268 -4.39 6.10 -4.11
CA GLY A 268 -3.89 7.26 -3.34
C GLY A 268 -2.41 7.51 -3.64
N ASN A 269 -1.51 6.92 -2.85
CA ASN A 269 -0.05 7.11 -2.97
C ASN A 269 0.61 6.41 -4.18
N PHE A 270 -0.17 5.93 -5.14
CA PHE A 270 0.27 5.35 -6.41
C PHE A 270 1.09 4.05 -6.33
N GLY A 271 1.38 3.52 -5.16
CA GLY A 271 2.22 2.32 -4.99
C GLY A 271 1.61 1.07 -5.63
N ASN A 272 0.33 0.83 -5.37
CA ASN A 272 -0.39 -0.34 -5.84
C ASN A 272 -0.49 -0.37 -7.38
N ILE A 273 -1.00 0.69 -8.01
CA ILE A 273 -1.13 0.74 -9.48
C ILE A 273 0.25 0.75 -10.18
N LEU A 274 1.27 1.34 -9.55
CA LEU A 274 2.65 1.29 -10.04
C LEU A 274 3.19 -0.14 -10.05
N ALA A 275 2.84 -0.96 -9.06
CA ALA A 275 3.21 -2.38 -9.04
C ALA A 275 2.56 -3.14 -10.23
N ALA A 276 1.30 -2.85 -10.56
CA ALA A 276 0.67 -3.37 -11.78
C ALA A 276 1.40 -2.91 -13.05
N TYR A 277 1.84 -1.64 -13.09
CA TYR A 277 2.65 -1.14 -14.20
C TYR A 277 4.00 -1.83 -14.30
N PHE A 278 4.67 -2.12 -13.19
CA PHE A 278 5.88 -2.95 -13.18
C PHE A 278 5.60 -4.34 -13.73
N ALA A 279 4.53 -5.01 -13.28
CA ALA A 279 4.13 -6.32 -13.80
C ALA A 279 3.95 -6.28 -15.33
N LYS A 280 3.25 -5.28 -15.86
CA LYS A 280 3.10 -5.04 -17.30
C LYS A 280 4.45 -4.89 -17.99
N ARG A 281 5.34 -4.07 -17.46
CA ARG A 281 6.70 -3.83 -18.02
C ARG A 281 7.56 -5.07 -17.92
N MET A 282 7.37 -5.94 -16.93
CA MET A 282 8.02 -7.23 -16.79
C MET A 282 7.49 -8.27 -17.79
N GLY A 283 6.32 -8.07 -18.36
CA GLY A 283 5.77 -8.93 -19.41
C GLY A 283 4.38 -9.50 -19.14
N LEU A 284 3.74 -9.12 -18.03
CA LEU A 284 2.35 -9.50 -17.79
C LEU A 284 1.43 -8.86 -18.86
N PRO A 285 0.53 -9.63 -19.49
CA PRO A 285 -0.34 -9.11 -20.54
C PRO A 285 -1.45 -8.20 -19.96
N ILE A 286 -1.07 -7.01 -19.56
CA ILE A 286 -2.01 -5.96 -19.13
C ILE A 286 -2.21 -4.98 -20.29
N ASP A 287 -3.46 -4.63 -20.60
CA ASP A 287 -3.78 -3.60 -21.59
C ASP A 287 -3.84 -2.23 -20.95
N LYS A 288 -4.83 -1.96 -20.13
CA LYS A 288 -5.02 -0.68 -19.44
C LYS A 288 -4.85 -0.80 -17.92
N LEU A 289 -4.31 0.26 -17.36
CA LEU A 289 -4.22 0.52 -15.93
C LEU A 289 -5.18 1.66 -15.60
N ILE A 290 -6.29 1.34 -14.95
CA ILE A 290 -7.35 2.29 -14.64
C ILE A 290 -7.12 2.84 -13.25
N CYS A 291 -6.71 4.11 -13.17
CA CYS A 291 -6.43 4.83 -11.94
C CYS A 291 -7.71 5.45 -11.41
N ALA A 292 -8.27 4.85 -10.36
CA ALA A 292 -9.49 5.33 -9.74
C ALA A 292 -9.21 6.27 -8.58
N SER A 293 -9.82 7.45 -8.61
CA SER A 293 -9.76 8.49 -7.57
C SER A 293 -11.11 8.64 -6.86
N ASN A 294 -11.10 9.07 -5.60
CA ASN A 294 -12.29 9.59 -4.94
C ASN A 294 -12.47 11.10 -5.21
N ASP A 295 -13.25 11.81 -4.42
CA ASP A 295 -13.45 13.26 -4.56
C ASP A 295 -12.15 14.07 -4.55
N ASN A 296 -11.08 13.57 -3.92
CA ASN A 296 -9.71 14.11 -4.04
C ASN A 296 -9.08 13.67 -5.38
N LYS A 297 -9.63 14.11 -6.47
CA LYS A 297 -9.36 13.65 -7.84
C LYS A 297 -8.11 14.22 -8.49
N VAL A 298 -7.05 14.47 -7.73
CA VAL A 298 -5.80 15.03 -8.24
C VAL A 298 -5.16 14.16 -9.34
N LEU A 299 -5.22 12.83 -9.18
CA LEU A 299 -4.68 11.90 -10.18
C LEU A 299 -5.56 11.82 -11.44
N PHE A 300 -6.89 11.84 -11.30
CA PHE A 300 -7.79 11.91 -12.44
C PHE A 300 -7.48 13.16 -13.29
N ASP A 301 -7.47 14.35 -12.67
CA ASP A 301 -7.18 15.61 -13.37
C ASP A 301 -5.78 15.58 -14.01
N PHE A 302 -4.80 14.94 -13.34
CA PHE A 302 -3.45 14.78 -13.87
C PHE A 302 -3.41 13.92 -15.14
N PHE A 303 -4.08 12.78 -15.18
CA PHE A 303 -4.10 11.93 -16.37
C PHE A 303 -4.88 12.58 -17.52
N GLU A 304 -5.95 13.32 -17.22
CA GLU A 304 -6.74 14.03 -18.24
C GLU A 304 -5.97 15.22 -18.84
N THR A 305 -5.36 16.03 -18.00
CA THR A 305 -4.78 17.32 -18.44
C THR A 305 -3.27 17.28 -18.68
N GLY A 306 -2.55 16.36 -18.05
CA GLY A 306 -1.09 16.36 -17.95
C GLY A 306 -0.55 17.38 -16.95
N VAL A 307 -1.42 17.99 -16.13
CA VAL A 307 -1.04 18.95 -15.08
C VAL A 307 -1.33 18.36 -13.73
N TYR A 308 -0.31 18.29 -12.88
CA TYR A 308 -0.47 17.95 -11.48
C TYR A 308 -0.57 19.23 -10.66
N ASP A 309 -1.67 19.41 -9.93
CA ASP A 309 -1.91 20.59 -9.10
C ASP A 309 -2.45 20.19 -7.72
N LYS A 310 -1.63 20.38 -6.67
CA LYS A 310 -2.01 20.11 -5.28
C LYS A 310 -2.71 21.30 -4.60
N ASN A 311 -2.78 22.45 -5.26
CA ASN A 311 -3.39 23.68 -4.72
C ASN A 311 -4.92 23.59 -4.85
N ARG A 312 -5.53 22.74 -4.06
CA ARG A 312 -6.96 22.46 -4.03
C ARG A 312 -7.43 22.18 -2.60
N GLU A 313 -8.72 22.22 -2.39
CA GLU A 313 -9.31 21.82 -1.13
C GLU A 313 -9.09 20.34 -0.86
N PHE A 314 -8.80 20.00 0.39
CA PHE A 314 -8.70 18.61 0.86
C PHE A 314 -10.08 18.17 1.36
N ILE A 315 -10.60 17.07 0.82
CA ILE A 315 -11.93 16.54 1.13
C ILE A 315 -11.78 15.27 1.95
N LEU A 316 -12.39 15.23 3.12
CA LEU A 316 -12.51 14.01 3.92
C LEU A 316 -13.62 13.13 3.34
N THR A 317 -13.29 11.89 3.00
CA THR A 317 -14.21 10.94 2.38
C THR A 317 -14.37 9.66 3.18
N THR A 318 -15.30 8.80 2.75
CA THR A 318 -15.46 7.45 3.30
C THR A 318 -14.37 6.47 2.86
N SER A 319 -13.48 6.88 1.94
CA SER A 319 -12.31 6.11 1.49
C SER A 319 -10.98 6.78 1.88
N PRO A 320 -10.66 6.89 3.20
CA PRO A 320 -9.62 7.79 3.72
C PRO A 320 -8.20 7.45 3.25
N SER A 321 -7.91 6.21 2.84
CA SER A 321 -6.59 5.86 2.30
C SER A 321 -6.30 6.49 0.92
N MET A 322 -7.33 7.04 0.28
CA MET A 322 -7.26 7.76 -1.00
C MET A 322 -7.33 9.28 -0.82
N ASP A 323 -7.55 9.79 0.39
CA ASP A 323 -7.60 11.22 0.70
C ASP A 323 -6.17 11.78 0.68
N ILE A 324 -5.73 12.20 -0.49
CA ILE A 324 -4.38 12.74 -0.71
C ILE A 324 -4.40 13.94 -1.67
N LEU A 325 -3.48 14.86 -1.46
CA LEU A 325 -3.16 15.93 -2.41
C LEU A 325 -1.80 15.70 -3.10
N VAL A 326 -0.92 14.90 -2.49
CA VAL A 326 0.38 14.51 -3.06
C VAL A 326 0.48 13.01 -3.12
N SER A 327 0.57 12.48 -4.35
CA SER A 327 0.70 11.06 -4.62
C SER A 327 2.18 10.68 -4.72
N SER A 328 2.74 10.11 -3.65
CA SER A 328 4.19 10.00 -3.45
C SER A 328 4.91 9.12 -4.47
N ASN A 329 4.35 7.95 -4.83
CA ASN A 329 5.00 7.05 -5.78
C ASN A 329 4.80 7.43 -7.25
N LEU A 330 3.98 8.44 -7.53
CA LEU A 330 3.85 8.98 -8.90
C LEU A 330 5.20 9.49 -9.43
N GLU A 331 6.09 9.93 -8.55
CA GLU A 331 7.46 10.33 -8.91
C GLU A 331 8.21 9.23 -9.69
N ARG A 332 7.98 7.95 -9.38
CA ARG A 332 8.58 6.84 -10.13
C ARG A 332 8.03 6.72 -11.55
N LEU A 333 6.73 6.97 -11.74
CA LEU A 333 6.15 7.02 -13.08
C LEU A 333 6.65 8.23 -13.86
N LEU A 334 6.80 9.39 -13.22
CA LEU A 334 7.41 10.58 -13.84
C LEU A 334 8.83 10.29 -14.31
N TYR A 335 9.65 9.66 -13.48
CA TYR A 335 11.02 9.26 -13.82
C TYR A 335 11.05 8.36 -15.05
N LEU A 336 10.21 7.31 -15.09
CA LEU A 336 10.11 6.40 -16.23
C LEU A 336 9.63 7.12 -17.50
N SER A 337 8.61 7.98 -17.39
CA SER A 337 8.06 8.71 -18.52
C SER A 337 8.99 9.80 -19.06
N ALA A 338 9.89 10.31 -18.22
CA ALA A 338 10.95 11.22 -18.61
C ALA A 338 12.15 10.50 -19.28
N GLY A 339 12.06 9.19 -19.55
CA GLY A 339 13.16 8.41 -20.07
C GLY A 339 14.28 8.14 -19.07
N CYS A 340 13.94 8.05 -17.80
CA CYS A 340 14.88 7.91 -16.66
C CYS A 340 15.79 9.15 -16.47
N ASP A 341 15.32 10.33 -16.87
CA ASP A 341 16.05 11.58 -16.69
C ASP A 341 15.82 12.14 -15.27
N ALA A 342 16.82 11.95 -14.41
CA ALA A 342 16.78 12.37 -13.01
C ALA A 342 16.70 13.92 -12.87
N ALA A 343 17.33 14.68 -13.76
CA ALA A 343 17.30 16.14 -13.70
C ALA A 343 15.89 16.69 -14.01
N LYS A 344 15.21 16.11 -15.01
CA LYS A 344 13.81 16.46 -15.31
C LYS A 344 12.89 16.10 -14.15
N THR A 345 13.06 14.90 -13.59
CA THR A 345 12.24 14.45 -12.45
C THR A 345 12.43 15.37 -11.25
N LYS A 346 13.67 15.70 -10.91
CA LYS A 346 14.01 16.64 -9.84
C LYS A 346 13.33 18.00 -10.04
N ALA A 347 13.41 18.55 -11.26
CA ALA A 347 12.78 19.84 -11.58
C ALA A 347 11.26 19.82 -11.39
N LEU A 348 10.58 18.72 -11.77
CA LEU A 348 9.12 18.56 -11.53
C LEU A 348 8.79 18.51 -10.03
N MET A 349 9.62 17.80 -9.23
CA MET A 349 9.41 17.73 -7.78
C MET A 349 9.68 19.06 -7.08
N GLU A 350 10.69 19.80 -7.51
CA GLU A 350 10.97 21.16 -7.03
C GLU A 350 9.82 22.14 -7.37
N ALA A 351 9.26 22.05 -8.60
CA ALA A 351 8.08 22.82 -9.00
C ALA A 351 6.85 22.48 -8.14
N LEU A 352 6.63 21.19 -7.83
CA LEU A 352 5.55 20.77 -6.95
C LEU A 352 5.75 21.29 -5.51
N GLN A 353 6.98 21.31 -5.03
CA GLN A 353 7.30 21.78 -3.69
C GLN A 353 7.12 23.29 -3.55
N SER A 354 7.62 24.08 -4.50
CA SER A 354 7.64 25.52 -4.46
C SER A 354 6.32 26.18 -4.91
N GLY A 355 5.74 25.70 -6.03
CA GLY A 355 4.56 26.29 -6.65
C GLY A 355 3.29 25.42 -6.54
N GLY A 356 3.39 24.23 -5.98
CA GLY A 356 2.26 23.32 -5.80
C GLY A 356 1.79 22.61 -7.08
N LYS A 357 2.45 22.83 -8.23
CA LYS A 357 2.04 22.24 -9.51
C LYS A 357 3.19 22.08 -10.50
N TYR A 358 2.99 21.17 -11.46
CA TYR A 358 3.83 21.00 -12.64
C TYR A 358 3.00 20.54 -13.84
N ALA A 359 3.55 20.69 -15.05
CA ALA A 359 2.96 20.19 -16.29
C ALA A 359 3.92 19.23 -16.99
N LEU A 360 3.39 18.17 -17.60
CA LEU A 360 4.14 17.20 -18.39
C LEU A 360 4.40 17.73 -19.80
N SER A 361 5.53 17.33 -20.38
CA SER A 361 5.74 17.46 -21.82
C SER A 361 4.82 16.50 -22.60
N ALA A 362 4.67 16.76 -23.91
CA ALA A 362 3.86 15.92 -24.79
C ALA A 362 4.41 14.47 -24.84
N GLU A 363 5.73 14.32 -24.83
CA GLU A 363 6.42 13.02 -24.84
C GLU A 363 6.14 12.23 -23.55
N MET A 364 6.21 12.89 -22.38
CA MET A 364 5.90 12.27 -21.11
C MET A 364 4.43 11.83 -21.04
N ARG A 365 3.50 12.65 -21.54
CA ARG A 365 2.08 12.27 -21.65
C ARG A 365 1.89 11.04 -22.53
N ALA A 366 2.53 11.02 -23.71
CA ALA A 366 2.47 9.87 -24.60
C ALA A 366 3.01 8.59 -23.96
N ALA A 367 4.06 8.69 -23.14
CA ALA A 367 4.63 7.55 -22.40
C ALA A 367 3.70 6.99 -21.31
N MET A 368 2.65 7.72 -20.93
CA MET A 368 1.63 7.30 -19.95
C MET A 368 0.34 6.78 -20.60
N ALA A 369 0.32 6.52 -21.90
CA ALA A 369 -0.87 6.07 -22.65
C ALA A 369 -1.46 4.73 -22.15
N ASP A 370 -0.73 3.98 -21.36
CA ASP A 370 -1.21 2.76 -20.68
C ASP A 370 -2.22 3.05 -19.56
N PHE A 371 -2.24 4.28 -19.05
CA PHE A 371 -3.11 4.68 -17.96
C PHE A 371 -4.41 5.32 -18.47
N ALA A 372 -5.49 5.06 -17.75
CA ALA A 372 -6.76 5.77 -17.88
C ALA A 372 -7.17 6.28 -16.49
N GLY A 373 -7.59 7.54 -16.39
CA GLY A 373 -8.10 8.12 -15.15
C GLY A 373 -9.61 8.01 -15.02
N GLY A 374 -10.10 7.93 -13.79
CA GLY A 374 -11.51 8.06 -13.46
C GLY A 374 -11.68 8.48 -12.01
N PHE A 375 -12.86 8.99 -11.63
CA PHE A 375 -13.17 9.29 -10.23
C PHE A 375 -14.63 8.96 -9.91
N ALA A 376 -14.92 8.77 -8.62
CA ALA A 376 -16.27 8.60 -8.11
C ALA A 376 -16.50 9.50 -6.90
N THR A 377 -17.69 10.11 -6.83
CA THR A 377 -18.14 10.88 -5.67
C THR A 377 -18.58 9.98 -4.54
N GLN A 378 -18.71 10.52 -3.32
CA GLN A 378 -19.17 9.73 -2.16
C GLN A 378 -20.57 9.14 -2.38
N GLU A 379 -21.49 9.88 -3.03
CA GLU A 379 -22.82 9.37 -3.38
C GLU A 379 -22.73 8.19 -4.36
N GLU A 380 -21.89 8.29 -5.38
CA GLU A 380 -21.69 7.22 -6.36
C GLU A 380 -21.03 5.99 -5.73
N VAL A 381 -20.13 6.18 -4.77
CA VAL A 381 -19.52 5.10 -3.98
C VAL A 381 -20.58 4.35 -3.17
N ALA A 382 -21.43 5.07 -2.44
CA ALA A 382 -22.51 4.45 -1.67
C ALA A 382 -23.51 3.70 -2.57
N GLU A 383 -23.89 4.30 -3.70
CA GLU A 383 -24.78 3.67 -4.68
C GLU A 383 -24.15 2.41 -5.30
N ARG A 384 -22.81 2.44 -5.57
CA ARG A 384 -22.12 1.27 -6.12
C ARG A 384 -22.04 0.12 -5.14
N ILE A 385 -21.82 0.38 -3.84
CA ILE A 385 -21.87 -0.66 -2.79
C ILE A 385 -23.25 -1.31 -2.78
N ARG A 386 -24.32 -0.50 -2.77
CA ARG A 386 -25.70 -0.96 -2.74
C ARG A 386 -26.04 -1.78 -3.97
N SER A 387 -25.84 -1.22 -5.16
CA SER A 387 -26.22 -1.86 -6.43
C SER A 387 -25.47 -3.17 -6.68
N LEU A 388 -24.18 -3.24 -6.34
CA LEU A 388 -23.41 -4.47 -6.45
C LEU A 388 -23.95 -5.54 -5.49
N TYR A 389 -24.22 -5.17 -4.23
CA TYR A 389 -24.79 -6.07 -3.25
C TYR A 389 -26.18 -6.59 -3.69
N GLU A 390 -27.08 -5.71 -4.13
CA GLU A 390 -28.42 -6.09 -4.58
C GLU A 390 -28.38 -7.03 -5.81
N LYS A 391 -27.44 -6.78 -6.73
CA LYS A 391 -27.31 -7.56 -7.95
C LYS A 391 -26.67 -8.92 -7.73
N THR A 392 -25.67 -9.02 -6.85
CA THR A 392 -24.78 -10.20 -6.78
C THR A 392 -24.67 -10.82 -5.38
N GLY A 393 -25.08 -10.12 -4.34
CA GLY A 393 -24.81 -10.48 -2.94
C GLY A 393 -23.38 -10.17 -2.47
N TYR A 394 -22.48 -9.75 -3.37
CA TYR A 394 -21.09 -9.45 -3.02
C TYR A 394 -20.98 -8.08 -2.37
N VAL A 395 -20.32 -8.03 -1.21
CA VAL A 395 -20.13 -6.79 -0.44
C VAL A 395 -18.69 -6.32 -0.55
N ILE A 396 -18.50 -5.08 -0.94
CA ILE A 396 -17.19 -4.43 -1.08
C ILE A 396 -17.03 -3.26 -0.11
N ASP A 397 -15.79 -2.91 0.20
CA ASP A 397 -15.47 -1.72 0.99
C ASP A 397 -15.55 -0.43 0.14
N THR A 398 -15.48 0.70 0.80
CA THR A 398 -15.60 2.03 0.18
C THR A 398 -14.51 2.32 -0.85
N HIS A 399 -13.26 1.87 -0.62
CA HIS A 399 -12.16 2.06 -1.58
C HIS A 399 -12.35 1.19 -2.83
N THR A 400 -12.70 -0.07 -2.65
CA THR A 400 -13.01 -0.98 -3.75
C THR A 400 -14.22 -0.47 -4.55
N ALA A 401 -15.19 0.14 -3.88
CA ALA A 401 -16.35 0.73 -4.54
C ALA A 401 -15.99 1.91 -5.45
N VAL A 402 -15.02 2.75 -5.06
CA VAL A 402 -14.48 3.78 -5.98
C VAL A 402 -13.95 3.14 -7.26
N ALA A 403 -13.11 2.11 -7.16
CA ALA A 403 -12.56 1.45 -8.34
C ALA A 403 -13.64 0.73 -9.16
N SER A 404 -14.60 0.09 -8.50
CA SER A 404 -15.71 -0.61 -9.15
C SER A 404 -16.61 0.36 -9.95
N LYS A 405 -16.89 1.54 -9.40
CA LYS A 405 -17.65 2.59 -10.10
C LYS A 405 -16.87 3.15 -11.29
N VAL A 406 -15.60 3.47 -11.08
CA VAL A 406 -14.73 3.97 -12.16
C VAL A 406 -14.59 2.96 -13.29
N TYR A 407 -14.47 1.66 -12.97
CA TYR A 407 -14.46 0.61 -13.99
C TYR A 407 -15.78 0.55 -14.76
N GLU A 408 -16.92 0.63 -14.07
CA GLU A 408 -18.24 0.66 -14.73
C GLU A 408 -18.35 1.80 -15.75
N ASP A 409 -17.89 3.00 -15.37
CA ASP A 409 -17.90 4.17 -16.26
C ASP A 409 -16.89 4.05 -17.40
N TYR A 410 -15.69 3.54 -17.12
CA TYR A 410 -14.68 3.27 -18.14
C TYR A 410 -15.24 2.30 -19.20
N ARG A 411 -15.87 1.21 -18.78
CA ARG A 411 -16.47 0.22 -19.68
C ARG A 411 -17.57 0.82 -20.52
N LYS A 412 -18.46 1.65 -19.94
CA LYS A 412 -19.54 2.33 -20.65
C LYS A 412 -19.01 3.31 -21.69
N THR A 413 -17.96 4.04 -21.40
CA THR A 413 -17.43 5.10 -22.27
C THR A 413 -16.49 4.58 -23.34
N SER A 414 -15.65 3.60 -23.03
CA SER A 414 -14.67 3.03 -23.96
C SER A 414 -15.21 1.89 -24.82
N GLY A 415 -16.27 1.21 -24.36
CA GLY A 415 -16.73 -0.05 -24.96
C GLY A 415 -15.76 -1.22 -24.78
N ASP A 416 -14.75 -1.10 -23.94
CA ASP A 416 -13.75 -2.16 -23.69
C ASP A 416 -14.40 -3.30 -22.89
N THR A 417 -14.32 -4.52 -23.42
CA THR A 417 -14.90 -5.73 -22.83
C THR A 417 -13.87 -6.73 -22.33
N LYS A 418 -12.58 -6.33 -22.29
CA LYS A 418 -11.52 -7.21 -21.80
C LYS A 418 -11.77 -7.59 -20.33
N PRO A 419 -11.40 -8.83 -19.95
CA PRO A 419 -11.41 -9.22 -18.54
C PRO A 419 -10.69 -8.19 -17.70
N THR A 420 -11.31 -7.75 -16.61
CA THR A 420 -10.75 -6.69 -15.76
C THR A 420 -10.62 -7.17 -14.32
N VAL A 421 -9.43 -6.99 -13.76
CA VAL A 421 -9.12 -7.24 -12.35
C VAL A 421 -9.23 -5.92 -11.59
N ILE A 422 -10.10 -5.87 -10.60
CA ILE A 422 -10.25 -4.74 -9.67
C ILE A 422 -9.51 -5.08 -8.38
N ALA A 423 -8.56 -4.26 -7.97
CA ALA A 423 -7.89 -4.45 -6.69
C ALA A 423 -8.86 -4.14 -5.53
N SER A 424 -9.30 -5.19 -4.83
CA SER A 424 -10.15 -5.09 -3.64
C SER A 424 -9.25 -4.91 -2.41
N THR A 425 -9.10 -3.66 -1.97
CA THR A 425 -7.99 -3.24 -1.12
C THR A 425 -8.27 -3.30 0.37
N ALA A 426 -9.51 -3.48 0.78
CA ALA A 426 -9.88 -3.67 2.18
C ALA A 426 -11.12 -4.55 2.32
N SER A 427 -11.22 -5.25 3.44
CA SER A 427 -12.43 -5.96 3.80
C SER A 427 -13.56 -4.98 4.11
N PRO A 428 -14.82 -5.29 3.74
CA PRO A 428 -15.96 -4.45 4.10
C PRO A 428 -16.11 -4.24 5.61
N PHE A 429 -15.60 -5.16 6.42
CA PHE A 429 -15.60 -5.03 7.88
C PHE A 429 -14.71 -3.89 8.40
N LYS A 430 -13.71 -3.46 7.63
CA LYS A 430 -12.83 -2.37 8.03
C LYS A 430 -13.52 -1.00 8.03
N PHE A 431 -14.46 -0.82 7.12
CA PHE A 431 -15.26 0.40 6.96
C PHE A 431 -16.75 0.11 7.14
N SER A 432 -17.06 -0.79 8.07
CA SER A 432 -18.37 -1.42 8.26
C SER A 432 -19.52 -0.43 8.36
N ARG A 433 -19.34 0.72 9.04
CA ARG A 433 -20.39 1.73 9.18
C ARG A 433 -20.78 2.33 7.83
N ALA A 434 -19.83 2.81 7.05
CA ALA A 434 -20.09 3.39 5.73
C ALA A 434 -20.68 2.36 4.76
N VAL A 435 -20.20 1.10 4.83
CA VAL A 435 -20.74 0.00 4.02
C VAL A 435 -22.18 -0.31 4.40
N MET A 436 -22.50 -0.40 5.70
CA MET A 436 -23.87 -0.65 6.17
C MET A 436 -24.81 0.51 5.85
N GLU A 437 -24.38 1.76 6.04
CA GLU A 437 -25.14 2.94 5.62
C GLU A 437 -25.48 2.91 4.14
N ALA A 438 -24.53 2.52 3.29
CA ALA A 438 -24.77 2.36 1.86
C ALA A 438 -25.81 1.29 1.54
N ILE A 439 -25.81 0.14 2.25
CA ILE A 439 -26.71 -0.98 2.00
C ILE A 439 -28.11 -0.78 2.61
N THR A 440 -28.17 -0.25 3.83
CA THR A 440 -29.41 -0.26 4.63
C THR A 440 -29.95 1.12 5.00
N GLY A 441 -29.20 2.19 4.77
CA GLY A 441 -29.49 3.55 5.24
C GLY A 441 -28.90 3.84 6.60
N ASP A 442 -29.54 4.71 7.39
CA ASP A 442 -29.04 5.18 8.68
C ASP A 442 -28.83 4.06 9.70
N VAL A 443 -27.61 3.96 10.22
CA VAL A 443 -27.21 3.03 11.28
C VAL A 443 -26.70 3.76 12.54
N SER A 444 -27.00 5.04 12.68
CA SER A 444 -26.53 5.88 13.80
C SER A 444 -26.94 5.38 15.17
N ALA A 445 -28.04 4.65 15.27
CA ALA A 445 -28.53 4.04 16.51
C ALA A 445 -27.71 2.80 16.95
N LEU A 446 -26.84 2.26 16.08
CA LEU A 446 -26.04 1.07 16.36
C LEU A 446 -24.64 1.47 16.84
N ASP A 447 -24.11 0.77 17.84
CA ASP A 447 -22.69 0.84 18.15
C ASP A 447 -21.85 0.10 17.10
N ASP A 448 -20.53 0.28 17.10
CA ASP A 448 -19.66 -0.25 16.05
C ASP A 448 -19.66 -1.79 15.99
N PHE A 449 -19.80 -2.47 17.13
CA PHE A 449 -19.88 -3.93 17.15
C PHE A 449 -21.23 -4.45 16.64
N ALA A 450 -22.32 -3.74 16.94
CA ALA A 450 -23.63 -4.06 16.39
C ALA A 450 -23.66 -3.86 14.86
N VAL A 451 -22.99 -2.82 14.35
CA VAL A 451 -22.82 -2.61 12.90
C VAL A 451 -22.05 -3.77 12.25
N LEU A 452 -20.96 -4.24 12.87
CA LEU A 452 -20.22 -5.40 12.40
C LEU A 452 -21.07 -6.67 12.35
N ASP A 453 -21.90 -6.92 13.40
CA ASP A 453 -22.81 -8.07 13.45
C ASP A 453 -23.88 -8.04 12.36
N GLU A 454 -24.48 -6.86 12.11
CA GLU A 454 -25.45 -6.69 11.04
C GLU A 454 -24.79 -6.84 9.65
N LEU A 455 -23.57 -6.30 9.46
CA LEU A 455 -22.83 -6.48 8.22
C LEU A 455 -22.51 -7.96 7.95
N ARG A 456 -22.07 -8.70 8.98
CA ARG A 456 -21.86 -10.15 8.88
C ARG A 456 -23.10 -10.87 8.39
N LYS A 457 -24.26 -10.59 8.97
CA LYS A 457 -25.53 -11.18 8.58
C LYS A 457 -25.90 -10.85 7.12
N LYS A 458 -25.66 -9.60 6.70
CA LYS A 458 -25.94 -9.13 5.33
C LYS A 458 -24.97 -9.73 4.31
N ALA A 459 -23.68 -9.70 4.59
CA ALA A 459 -22.65 -10.23 3.72
C ALA A 459 -22.67 -11.77 3.62
N GLY A 460 -23.23 -12.46 4.63
CA GLY A 460 -23.27 -13.93 4.68
C GLY A 460 -21.89 -14.59 4.85
N ILE A 461 -20.87 -13.82 5.28
CA ILE A 461 -19.48 -14.29 5.44
C ILE A 461 -19.08 -14.29 6.92
N PRO A 462 -18.18 -15.16 7.36
CA PRO A 462 -17.65 -15.16 8.72
C PRO A 462 -16.84 -13.88 8.98
N PHE A 463 -16.67 -13.54 10.26
CA PHE A 463 -15.70 -12.52 10.60
C PHE A 463 -14.29 -12.99 10.27
N PRO A 464 -13.45 -12.13 9.67
CA PRO A 464 -12.01 -12.36 9.67
C PRO A 464 -11.48 -12.51 11.11
N PRO A 465 -10.47 -13.36 11.36
CA PRO A 465 -9.87 -13.52 12.70
C PRO A 465 -9.51 -12.19 13.37
N ALA A 466 -9.02 -11.23 12.60
CA ALA A 466 -8.69 -9.88 13.07
C ALA A 466 -9.87 -9.10 13.66
N VAL A 467 -11.10 -9.37 13.22
CA VAL A 467 -12.32 -8.74 13.77
C VAL A 467 -12.73 -9.42 15.06
N GLU A 468 -12.65 -10.75 15.12
CA GLU A 468 -12.99 -11.51 16.33
C GLU A 468 -12.00 -11.23 17.48
N GLU A 469 -10.71 -11.14 17.17
CA GLU A 469 -9.67 -10.82 18.16
C GLU A 469 -9.92 -9.49 18.87
N ILE A 470 -10.33 -8.45 18.13
CA ILE A 470 -10.51 -7.11 18.69
C ILE A 470 -11.66 -7.03 19.70
N ARG A 471 -12.71 -7.83 19.52
CA ARG A 471 -13.89 -7.80 20.40
C ARG A 471 -13.57 -8.04 21.87
N ASN A 472 -12.57 -8.90 22.14
CA ASN A 472 -12.19 -9.33 23.47
C ASN A 472 -10.74 -9.00 23.82
N ALA A 473 -10.08 -8.20 22.97
CA ALA A 473 -8.67 -7.89 23.15
C ALA A 473 -8.46 -6.93 24.33
N GLU A 474 -7.43 -7.22 25.12
CA GLU A 474 -6.96 -6.33 26.17
C GLU A 474 -6.31 -5.08 25.59
N VAL A 475 -6.65 -3.90 26.11
CA VAL A 475 -5.97 -2.66 25.76
C VAL A 475 -4.57 -2.67 26.36
N ARG A 476 -3.55 -2.66 25.51
CA ARG A 476 -2.14 -2.74 25.89
C ARG A 476 -1.43 -1.38 25.84
N HIS A 477 -1.87 -0.49 24.97
CA HIS A 477 -1.22 0.79 24.73
C HIS A 477 -2.16 1.93 25.14
N THR A 478 -1.78 2.65 26.19
CA THR A 478 -2.60 3.72 26.78
C THR A 478 -1.89 5.07 26.83
N ARG A 479 -0.68 5.15 26.25
CA ARG A 479 0.13 6.38 26.30
C ARG A 479 -0.49 7.47 25.42
N SER A 480 -0.41 8.70 25.91
CA SER A 480 -0.80 9.91 25.19
C SER A 480 0.25 11.00 25.43
N CYS A 481 0.51 11.82 24.43
CA CYS A 481 1.44 12.94 24.56
C CYS A 481 1.06 14.10 23.65
N LYS A 482 1.73 15.23 23.80
CA LYS A 482 1.67 16.33 22.85
C LYS A 482 2.69 16.11 21.72
N PRO A 483 2.54 16.76 20.55
CA PRO A 483 3.48 16.61 19.44
C PRO A 483 4.94 16.88 19.82
N GLU A 484 5.21 17.87 20.65
CA GLU A 484 6.54 18.23 21.13
C GLU A 484 7.17 17.19 22.06
N GLU A 485 6.36 16.31 22.66
CA GLU A 485 6.82 15.26 23.60
C GLU A 485 7.11 13.92 22.88
N MET A 486 6.76 13.79 21.60
CA MET A 486 6.85 12.53 20.84
C MET A 486 8.28 11.95 20.86
N LYS A 487 9.32 12.79 20.75
CA LYS A 487 10.72 12.34 20.82
C LYS A 487 11.04 11.67 22.17
N GLU A 488 10.53 12.20 23.25
CA GLU A 488 10.71 11.60 24.58
C GLU A 488 9.99 10.26 24.69
N GLN A 489 8.79 10.12 24.13
CA GLN A 489 8.10 8.83 24.10
C GLN A 489 8.90 7.75 23.33
N VAL A 490 9.56 8.12 22.23
CA VAL A 490 10.48 7.21 21.52
C VAL A 490 11.65 6.82 22.41
N ARG A 491 12.28 7.79 23.09
CA ARG A 491 13.40 7.55 24.01
C ARG A 491 13.02 6.62 25.14
N GLU A 492 11.89 6.88 25.80
CA GLU A 492 11.39 6.04 26.90
C GLU A 492 11.13 4.61 26.44
N PHE A 493 10.52 4.41 25.26
CA PHE A 493 10.25 3.07 24.73
C PHE A 493 11.54 2.31 24.42
N LEU A 494 12.54 2.99 23.87
CA LEU A 494 13.78 2.35 23.45
C LEU A 494 14.72 2.01 24.60
N PHE A 495 14.65 2.73 25.72
CA PHE A 495 15.64 2.66 26.79
C PHE A 495 15.05 2.28 28.17
N SER A 496 13.74 2.02 28.23
CA SER A 496 13.08 1.40 29.40
C SER A 496 13.30 -0.11 29.40
#